data_1ba789889d70a060ad763e272b9c4246
#
_entry.id   1ba789889d70a060ad763e272b9c4246
#
_cell.length_a   1.000
_cell.length_b   1.000
_cell.length_c   1.000
_cell.angle_alpha   90.00
_cell.angle_beta   90.00
_cell.angle_gamma   90.00
#
_symmetry.space_group_name_H-M   'P 1'
#
loop_
_entity.id
_entity.type
_entity.pdbx_description
1 polymer ?
#
loop_
_entity_poly.entity_id
_entity_poly.type
_entity_poly.pdbx_seq_one_letter_code
_entity_poly.pdbx_strand_id
1 'polypeptide(L)'
;MRQAGRSLPEYRASRGEGSILEAIKKPELAAEFTMQPVRRYGVDAAVLYSDIVVPAHAVGFGIDVAPGTGPVAQQPLRSSTDLARLRSLHHEDITYVTDTVLELVKELKVPLLAFAGAPFTVASYLIEGRPSRTYQNTKRLMREDTVLWHEVMERLVQHSVEFISAQLSAGAEAFQVFDSWAGALSRSDYDTFVRPHTTEVFSQLSQRHPGVAGIHFGIGCDHLLESMNSVGNAVIGLDWRTPISAARQRLGADVVVQGNLDPALVLAGTDIALEGAAQVLQDNNQHPGHIFNLGHGVQPDTDPEVLNAVVAYVHERTTR
;
A
#
# COMPACT_ATOMS: atom_id res chain seq x y z
N MET A 1 -2.00 -2.37 -1.95
CA MET A 1 -3.40 -2.84 -1.94
C MET A 1 -3.46 -4.12 -1.14
N ARG A 2 -4.48 -4.32 -0.30
CA ARG A 2 -4.63 -5.61 0.38
C ARG A 2 -4.90 -6.65 -0.69
N GLN A 3 -4.00 -7.58 -0.84
CA GLN A 3 -4.22 -8.70 -1.72
C GLN A 3 -5.41 -9.52 -1.24
N ALA A 4 -6.06 -10.24 -2.13
CA ALA A 4 -7.30 -10.98 -1.93
C ALA A 4 -7.29 -12.03 -0.79
N GLY A 5 -6.17 -12.22 -0.08
CA GLY A 5 -5.99 -13.27 0.91
C GLY A 5 -7.11 -13.40 1.94
N ARG A 6 -7.63 -12.30 2.48
CA ARG A 6 -8.65 -12.35 3.54
C ARG A 6 -9.98 -12.92 3.10
N SER A 7 -10.33 -12.88 1.81
CA SER A 7 -11.55 -13.47 1.25
C SER A 7 -11.41 -14.97 0.96
N LEU A 8 -10.17 -15.49 0.92
CA LEU A 8 -9.88 -16.87 0.54
C LEU A 8 -10.22 -17.85 1.66
N PRO A 9 -10.95 -18.93 1.36
CA PRO A 9 -11.20 -20.01 2.32
C PRO A 9 -9.91 -20.64 2.85
N GLU A 10 -8.92 -20.88 1.99
CA GLU A 10 -7.62 -21.43 2.34
C GLU A 10 -6.82 -20.53 3.28
N TYR A 11 -6.91 -19.20 3.12
CA TYR A 11 -6.34 -18.26 4.07
C TYR A 11 -6.98 -18.36 5.45
N ARG A 12 -8.33 -18.41 5.48
CA ARG A 12 -9.07 -18.51 6.75
C ARG A 12 -8.76 -19.82 7.47
N ALA A 13 -8.61 -20.92 6.72
CA ALA A 13 -8.26 -22.23 7.28
C ALA A 13 -6.84 -22.27 7.84
N SER A 14 -5.89 -21.63 7.17
CA SER A 14 -4.46 -21.71 7.53
C SER A 14 -4.02 -20.64 8.55
N ARG A 15 -4.74 -19.51 8.63
CA ARG A 15 -4.31 -18.38 9.45
C ARG A 15 -4.35 -18.68 10.95
N GLY A 16 -5.31 -19.44 11.40
CA GLY A 16 -5.53 -19.71 12.82
C GLY A 16 -5.96 -18.48 13.62
N GLU A 17 -5.86 -18.57 14.93
CA GLU A 17 -6.08 -17.46 15.86
C GLU A 17 -4.78 -16.65 16.05
N GLY A 18 -4.89 -15.36 16.34
CA GLY A 18 -3.75 -14.47 16.56
C GLY A 18 -3.78 -13.20 15.73
N SER A 19 -2.82 -12.30 15.97
CA SER A 19 -2.72 -11.05 15.22
C SER A 19 -2.11 -11.28 13.83
N ILE A 20 -2.37 -10.34 12.92
CA ILE A 20 -1.74 -10.38 11.59
C ILE A 20 -0.22 -10.25 11.70
N LEU A 21 0.28 -9.50 12.68
CA LEU A 21 1.72 -9.30 12.88
C LEU A 21 2.40 -10.59 13.34
N GLU A 22 1.73 -11.42 14.15
CA GLU A 22 2.25 -12.74 14.52
C GLU A 22 2.33 -13.71 13.32
N ALA A 23 1.39 -13.60 12.38
CA ALA A 23 1.46 -14.39 11.14
C ALA A 23 2.60 -13.90 10.23
N ILE A 24 2.82 -12.58 10.15
CA ILE A 24 3.92 -11.97 9.36
C ILE A 24 5.31 -12.40 9.91
N LYS A 25 5.43 -12.63 11.22
CA LYS A 25 6.68 -13.10 11.84
C LYS A 25 7.04 -14.56 11.53
N LYS A 26 6.19 -15.28 10.79
CA LYS A 26 6.42 -16.66 10.35
C LYS A 26 6.63 -16.68 8.84
N PRO A 27 7.88 -16.70 8.35
CA PRO A 27 8.20 -16.54 6.93
C PRO A 27 7.45 -17.51 6.01
N GLU A 28 7.41 -18.81 6.37
CA GLU A 28 6.72 -19.86 5.59
C GLU A 28 5.21 -19.58 5.48
N LEU A 29 4.58 -19.12 6.56
CA LEU A 29 3.16 -18.81 6.59
C LEU A 29 2.85 -17.54 5.78
N ALA A 30 3.69 -16.50 5.91
CA ALA A 30 3.55 -15.26 5.15
C ALA A 30 3.79 -15.50 3.64
N ALA A 31 4.74 -16.36 3.29
CA ALA A 31 4.97 -16.78 1.92
C ALA A 31 3.75 -17.54 1.36
N GLU A 32 3.20 -18.50 2.10
CA GLU A 32 1.99 -19.22 1.69
C GLU A 32 0.82 -18.24 1.45
N PHE A 33 0.57 -17.29 2.36
CA PHE A 33 -0.50 -16.29 2.20
C PHE A 33 -0.28 -15.36 1.01
N THR A 34 0.97 -15.10 0.64
CA THR A 34 1.30 -14.34 -0.57
C THR A 34 1.02 -15.17 -1.83
N MET A 35 1.31 -16.47 -1.82
CA MET A 35 1.14 -17.36 -2.96
C MET A 35 -0.32 -17.73 -3.24
N GLN A 36 -1.18 -17.80 -2.22
CA GLN A 36 -2.58 -18.23 -2.37
C GLN A 36 -3.34 -17.45 -3.45
N PRO A 37 -3.36 -16.09 -3.45
CA PRO A 37 -4.02 -15.34 -4.51
C PRO A 37 -3.39 -15.54 -5.90
N VAL A 38 -2.07 -15.71 -5.96
CA VAL A 38 -1.38 -15.95 -7.22
C VAL A 38 -1.80 -17.28 -7.83
N ARG A 39 -1.80 -18.35 -7.03
CA ARG A 39 -2.21 -19.69 -7.48
C ARG A 39 -3.69 -19.75 -7.86
N ARG A 40 -4.57 -19.06 -7.10
CA ARG A 40 -5.99 -19.09 -7.34
C ARG A 40 -6.44 -18.26 -8.53
N TYR A 41 -5.92 -17.04 -8.65
CA TYR A 41 -6.41 -16.07 -9.62
C TYR A 41 -5.55 -15.93 -10.87
N GLY A 42 -4.32 -16.44 -10.86
CA GLY A 42 -3.39 -16.28 -11.99
C GLY A 42 -3.03 -14.82 -12.26
N VAL A 43 -2.94 -14.00 -11.22
CA VAL A 43 -2.57 -12.58 -11.35
C VAL A 43 -1.13 -12.39 -11.81
N ASP A 44 -0.85 -11.26 -12.48
CA ASP A 44 0.45 -10.97 -13.10
C ASP A 44 1.50 -10.40 -12.12
N ALA A 45 1.14 -10.15 -10.88
CA ALA A 45 2.07 -9.74 -9.82
C ALA A 45 1.57 -10.19 -8.44
N ALA A 46 2.51 -10.51 -7.57
CA ALA A 46 2.25 -10.80 -6.16
C ALA A 46 2.49 -9.56 -5.29
N VAL A 47 1.67 -9.34 -4.27
CA VAL A 47 1.94 -8.35 -3.22
C VAL A 47 2.31 -9.08 -1.95
N LEU A 48 3.44 -8.76 -1.35
CA LEU A 48 3.93 -9.38 -0.12
C LEU A 48 2.86 -9.34 0.98
N TYR A 49 2.65 -10.45 1.68
CA TYR A 49 1.81 -10.47 2.87
C TYR A 49 2.55 -9.82 4.04
N SER A 50 2.22 -8.57 4.30
CA SER A 50 2.81 -7.75 5.35
C SER A 50 1.82 -6.67 5.80
N ASP A 51 2.26 -5.71 6.62
CA ASP A 51 1.47 -4.54 7.01
C ASP A 51 2.34 -3.29 7.06
N ILE A 52 1.73 -2.13 6.81
CA ILE A 52 2.42 -0.83 6.79
C ILE A 52 2.93 -0.39 8.16
N VAL A 53 2.44 -0.98 9.25
CA VAL A 53 2.90 -0.68 10.62
C VAL A 53 4.00 -1.62 11.11
N VAL A 54 4.42 -2.60 10.30
CA VAL A 54 5.50 -3.55 10.64
C VAL A 54 6.77 -2.82 11.11
N PRO A 55 7.27 -1.77 10.44
CA PRO A 55 8.46 -1.06 10.91
C PRO A 55 8.32 -0.49 12.32
N ALA A 56 7.21 0.20 12.60
CA ALA A 56 6.97 0.79 13.92
C ALA A 56 6.76 -0.27 15.00
N HIS A 57 6.11 -1.41 14.67
CA HIS A 57 5.98 -2.55 15.57
C HIS A 57 7.33 -3.18 15.87
N ALA A 58 8.16 -3.41 14.85
CA ALA A 58 9.46 -4.05 14.95
C ALA A 58 10.43 -3.27 15.85
N VAL A 59 10.41 -1.94 15.80
CA VAL A 59 11.24 -1.09 16.66
C VAL A 59 10.72 -0.96 18.11
N GLY A 60 9.57 -1.58 18.41
CA GLY A 60 9.01 -1.58 19.77
C GLY A 60 8.23 -0.33 20.14
N PHE A 61 7.70 0.40 19.16
CA PHE A 61 6.87 1.60 19.43
C PHE A 61 5.61 1.30 20.25
N GLY A 62 5.11 0.06 20.22
CA GLY A 62 3.89 -0.35 20.92
C GLY A 62 2.63 -0.18 20.06
N ILE A 63 2.75 -0.44 18.77
CA ILE A 63 1.61 -0.54 17.84
C ILE A 63 1.36 -1.99 17.47
N ASP A 64 0.09 -2.39 17.40
CA ASP A 64 -0.35 -3.72 16.96
C ASP A 64 -1.61 -3.58 16.09
N VAL A 65 -2.00 -4.66 15.42
CA VAL A 65 -3.19 -4.72 14.56
C VAL A 65 -4.30 -5.49 15.28
N ALA A 66 -5.22 -4.74 15.89
CA ALA A 66 -6.35 -5.32 16.61
C ALA A 66 -7.41 -5.87 15.63
N PRO A 67 -7.95 -7.08 15.86
CA PRO A 67 -9.02 -7.64 15.04
C PRO A 67 -10.24 -6.70 14.96
N GLY A 68 -10.78 -6.51 13.76
CA GLY A 68 -11.94 -5.64 13.51
C GLY A 68 -11.70 -4.14 13.61
N THR A 69 -10.58 -3.71 14.21
CA THR A 69 -10.24 -2.29 14.40
C THR A 69 -9.14 -1.83 13.45
N GLY A 70 -8.12 -2.65 13.25
CA GLY A 70 -6.91 -2.28 12.52
C GLY A 70 -5.77 -1.83 13.45
N PRO A 71 -4.81 -1.04 12.97
CA PRO A 71 -3.67 -0.62 13.79
C PRO A 71 -4.08 0.23 15.00
N VAL A 72 -3.55 -0.14 16.18
CA VAL A 72 -3.78 0.54 17.46
C VAL A 72 -2.45 0.73 18.17
N ALA A 73 -2.08 1.98 18.46
CA ALA A 73 -0.93 2.31 19.30
C ALA A 73 -1.38 2.45 20.76
N GLN A 74 -0.79 1.67 21.66
CA GLN A 74 -1.11 1.68 23.10
C GLN A 74 -0.83 3.06 23.72
N GLN A 75 0.26 3.67 23.32
CA GLN A 75 0.69 5.00 23.72
C GLN A 75 0.91 5.84 22.45
N PRO A 76 -0.06 6.68 22.05
CA PRO A 76 0.09 7.53 20.88
C PRO A 76 1.25 8.52 21.00
N LEU A 77 1.81 8.91 19.85
CA LEU A 77 2.87 9.91 19.78
C LEU A 77 2.27 11.32 19.97
N ARG A 78 2.72 12.03 21.00
CA ARG A 78 2.22 13.38 21.34
C ARG A 78 3.33 14.40 21.61
N SER A 79 4.56 13.93 21.81
CA SER A 79 5.70 14.72 22.24
C SER A 79 7.01 14.20 21.67
N SER A 80 8.06 14.98 21.79
CA SER A 80 9.43 14.56 21.47
C SER A 80 9.89 13.36 22.31
N THR A 81 9.43 13.25 23.55
CA THR A 81 9.68 12.07 24.40
C THR A 81 9.05 10.81 23.79
N ASP A 82 7.86 10.94 23.19
CA ASP A 82 7.23 9.79 22.52
C ASP A 82 7.96 9.42 21.23
N LEU A 83 8.51 10.41 20.51
CA LEU A 83 9.31 10.17 19.30
C LEU A 83 10.55 9.33 19.62
N ALA A 84 11.14 9.47 20.80
CA ALA A 84 12.31 8.66 21.21
C ALA A 84 12.01 7.15 21.21
N ARG A 85 10.75 6.72 21.38
CA ARG A 85 10.32 5.32 21.28
C ARG A 85 10.35 4.80 19.83
N LEU A 86 10.23 5.69 18.85
CA LEU A 86 10.31 5.36 17.43
C LEU A 86 11.78 5.42 17.00
N ARG A 87 12.59 4.45 17.46
CA ARG A 87 14.00 4.37 17.09
C ARG A 87 14.20 4.05 15.61
N SER A 88 15.42 4.18 15.12
CA SER A 88 15.76 3.76 13.75
C SER A 88 15.46 2.28 13.52
N LEU A 89 15.01 1.96 12.32
CA LEU A 89 14.79 0.58 11.87
C LEU A 89 16.12 0.02 11.34
N HIS A 90 16.47 -1.19 11.76
CA HIS A 90 17.61 -1.93 11.28
C HIS A 90 17.17 -3.23 10.62
N HIS A 91 18.03 -3.83 9.79
CA HIS A 91 17.73 -5.06 9.08
C HIS A 91 17.37 -6.21 10.05
N GLU A 92 18.05 -6.28 11.17
CA GLU A 92 17.84 -7.31 12.20
C GLU A 92 16.44 -7.28 12.82
N ASP A 93 15.76 -6.13 12.76
CA ASP A 93 14.40 -5.97 13.29
C ASP A 93 13.36 -6.63 12.40
N ILE A 94 13.67 -6.85 11.12
CA ILE A 94 12.73 -7.26 10.07
C ILE A 94 13.22 -8.47 9.26
N THR A 95 14.14 -9.27 9.78
CA THR A 95 14.67 -10.46 9.08
C THR A 95 13.57 -11.43 8.63
N TYR A 96 12.53 -11.61 9.44
CA TYR A 96 11.37 -12.42 9.07
C TYR A 96 10.65 -11.96 7.80
N VAL A 97 10.72 -10.65 7.47
CA VAL A 97 10.15 -10.12 6.22
C VAL A 97 11.06 -10.44 5.04
N THR A 98 12.36 -10.25 5.19
CA THR A 98 13.34 -10.61 4.15
C THR A 98 13.40 -12.11 3.91
N ASP A 99 13.30 -12.92 4.95
CA ASP A 99 13.21 -14.38 4.85
C ASP A 99 11.95 -14.80 4.06
N THR A 100 10.80 -14.14 4.31
CA THR A 100 9.59 -14.35 3.51
C THR A 100 9.81 -14.05 2.03
N VAL A 101 10.49 -12.94 1.71
CA VAL A 101 10.80 -12.58 0.32
C VAL A 101 11.73 -13.62 -0.31
N LEU A 102 12.78 -14.05 0.41
CA LEU A 102 13.71 -15.08 -0.05
C LEU A 102 13.02 -16.44 -0.32
N GLU A 103 12.00 -16.81 0.45
CA GLU A 103 11.19 -17.99 0.15
C GLU A 103 10.33 -17.78 -1.11
N LEU A 104 9.68 -16.63 -1.23
CA LEU A 104 8.79 -16.33 -2.35
C LEU A 104 9.52 -16.32 -3.70
N VAL A 105 10.69 -15.71 -3.79
CA VAL A 105 11.42 -15.61 -5.06
C VAL A 105 11.91 -16.95 -5.61
N LYS A 106 11.91 -18.01 -4.80
CA LYS A 106 12.21 -19.38 -5.26
C LYS A 106 11.06 -19.98 -6.07
N GLU A 107 9.82 -19.60 -5.79
CA GLU A 107 8.61 -20.21 -6.37
C GLU A 107 7.83 -19.28 -7.29
N LEU A 108 7.85 -17.98 -7.06
CA LEU A 108 7.11 -17.00 -7.85
C LEU A 108 7.60 -16.98 -9.29
N LYS A 109 6.64 -16.99 -10.22
CA LYS A 109 6.87 -16.79 -11.67
C LYS A 109 6.37 -15.43 -12.15
N VAL A 110 5.89 -14.61 -11.21
CA VAL A 110 5.41 -13.25 -11.43
C VAL A 110 6.15 -12.31 -10.51
N PRO A 111 6.31 -11.03 -10.86
CA PRO A 111 6.99 -10.05 -10.01
C PRO A 111 6.39 -9.96 -8.61
N LEU A 112 7.25 -9.83 -7.60
CA LEU A 112 6.86 -9.55 -6.24
C LEU A 112 6.94 -8.06 -5.96
N LEU A 113 5.83 -7.47 -5.48
CA LEU A 113 5.78 -6.08 -5.02
C LEU A 113 6.10 -6.00 -3.54
N ALA A 114 7.19 -5.28 -3.23
CA ALA A 114 7.47 -4.72 -1.91
C ALA A 114 6.49 -3.59 -1.58
N PHE A 115 6.33 -3.25 -0.30
CA PHE A 115 5.60 -2.05 0.05
C PHE A 115 5.95 -1.50 1.42
N ALA A 116 5.60 -0.23 1.65
CA ALA A 116 5.53 0.39 2.97
C ALA A 116 4.35 1.37 3.04
N GLY A 117 4.02 1.79 4.24
CA GLY A 117 3.16 2.95 4.43
C GLY A 117 3.92 4.23 4.11
N ALA A 118 3.24 5.20 3.49
CA ALA A 118 3.76 6.54 3.36
C ALA A 118 3.93 7.19 4.75
N PRO A 119 4.90 8.09 4.91
CA PRO A 119 5.17 8.74 6.21
C PRO A 119 3.92 9.35 6.86
N PHE A 120 3.09 10.08 6.11
CA PHE A 120 1.86 10.68 6.63
C PHE A 120 0.86 9.65 7.15
N THR A 121 0.62 8.60 6.38
CA THR A 121 -0.33 7.55 6.77
C THR A 121 0.12 6.84 8.05
N VAL A 122 1.41 6.50 8.15
CA VAL A 122 1.95 5.87 9.36
C VAL A 122 1.96 6.85 10.53
N ALA A 123 2.42 8.11 10.35
CA ALA A 123 2.36 9.15 11.37
C ALA A 123 0.95 9.29 11.94
N SER A 124 -0.07 9.29 11.08
CA SER A 124 -1.46 9.39 11.50
C SER A 124 -1.87 8.23 12.41
N TYR A 125 -1.47 6.98 12.14
CA TYR A 125 -1.73 5.85 13.06
C TYR A 125 -1.04 6.04 14.41
N LEU A 126 0.23 6.46 14.40
CA LEU A 126 1.00 6.64 15.63
C LEU A 126 0.48 7.80 16.47
N ILE A 127 0.03 8.89 15.82
CA ILE A 127 -0.47 10.12 16.49
C ILE A 127 -1.91 9.93 16.92
N GLU A 128 -2.83 9.45 16.07
CA GLU A 128 -4.22 9.22 16.47
C GLU A 128 -4.34 8.06 17.47
N GLY A 129 -3.44 7.09 17.42
CA GLY A 129 -3.43 5.90 18.26
C GLY A 129 -4.40 4.82 17.78
N ARG A 130 -5.26 5.11 16.82
CA ARG A 130 -6.26 4.24 16.21
C ARG A 130 -6.70 4.80 14.86
N PRO A 131 -7.46 4.04 14.03
CA PRO A 131 -8.09 4.60 12.84
C PRO A 131 -8.94 5.83 13.18
N SER A 132 -8.80 6.90 12.39
CA SER A 132 -9.49 8.17 12.58
C SER A 132 -10.25 8.56 11.31
N ARG A 133 -11.38 9.25 11.46
CA ARG A 133 -12.11 9.86 10.35
C ARG A 133 -11.75 11.32 10.13
N THR A 134 -11.27 11.99 11.16
CA THR A 134 -11.04 13.44 11.16
C THR A 134 -9.57 13.83 11.21
N TYR A 135 -8.69 12.91 11.67
CA TYR A 135 -7.25 13.14 11.82
C TYR A 135 -6.91 14.41 12.62
N GLN A 136 -7.74 14.72 13.61
CA GLN A 136 -7.67 16.01 14.32
C GLN A 136 -6.37 16.18 15.11
N ASN A 137 -5.86 15.11 15.73
CA ASN A 137 -4.61 15.18 16.50
C ASN A 137 -3.42 15.31 15.55
N THR A 138 -3.44 14.60 14.43
CA THR A 138 -2.42 14.67 13.39
C THR A 138 -2.36 16.08 12.79
N LYS A 139 -3.50 16.61 12.35
CA LYS A 139 -3.60 17.97 11.79
C LYS A 139 -3.23 19.05 12.79
N ARG A 140 -3.54 18.83 14.08
CA ARG A 140 -3.16 19.74 15.14
C ARG A 140 -1.65 19.76 15.31
N LEU A 141 -0.99 18.59 15.45
CA LEU A 141 0.46 18.50 15.59
C LEU A 141 1.20 19.15 14.42
N MET A 142 0.75 18.91 13.18
CA MET A 142 1.33 19.52 11.98
C MET A 142 1.44 21.04 12.07
N ARG A 143 0.52 21.71 12.81
CA ARG A 143 0.43 23.17 12.88
C ARG A 143 0.92 23.75 14.19
N GLU A 144 0.70 23.06 15.31
CA GLU A 144 1.08 23.55 16.65
C GLU A 144 2.56 23.32 16.94
N ASP A 145 3.13 22.20 16.45
CA ASP A 145 4.53 21.85 16.64
C ASP A 145 5.13 21.31 15.32
N THR A 146 5.39 22.23 14.41
CA THR A 146 5.92 21.93 13.08
C THR A 146 7.31 21.29 13.16
N VAL A 147 8.11 21.60 14.19
CA VAL A 147 9.44 21.00 14.39
C VAL A 147 9.27 19.52 14.70
N LEU A 148 8.51 19.18 15.70
CA LEU A 148 8.22 17.79 16.05
C LEU A 148 7.58 17.03 14.89
N TRP A 149 6.66 17.70 14.15
CA TRP A 149 6.05 17.10 12.96
C TRP A 149 7.10 16.64 11.94
N HIS A 150 8.02 17.52 11.58
CA HIS A 150 9.06 17.19 10.59
C HIS A 150 10.03 16.13 11.13
N GLU A 151 10.40 16.15 12.39
CA GLU A 151 11.21 15.09 13.02
C GLU A 151 10.53 13.71 12.96
N VAL A 152 9.21 13.64 13.21
CA VAL A 152 8.41 12.42 13.08
C VAL A 152 8.40 11.94 11.63
N MET A 153 8.14 12.84 10.69
CA MET A 153 8.08 12.52 9.27
C MET A 153 9.44 12.03 8.74
N GLU A 154 10.55 12.66 9.11
CA GLU A 154 11.91 12.25 8.75
C GLU A 154 12.24 10.85 9.29
N ARG A 155 11.87 10.55 10.53
CA ARG A 155 12.02 9.21 11.10
C ARG A 155 11.22 8.17 10.31
N LEU A 156 10.02 8.50 9.89
CA LEU A 156 9.17 7.60 9.10
C LEU A 156 9.64 7.47 7.65
N VAL A 157 10.26 8.49 7.08
CA VAL A 157 11.00 8.37 5.80
C VAL A 157 12.05 7.27 5.92
N GLN A 158 12.91 7.32 6.95
CA GLN A 158 13.93 6.30 7.17
C GLN A 158 13.31 4.90 7.33
N HIS A 159 12.22 4.76 8.10
CA HIS A 159 11.54 3.49 8.25
C HIS A 159 11.01 2.95 6.91
N SER A 160 10.36 3.79 6.10
CA SER A 160 9.81 3.38 4.80
C SER A 160 10.93 2.98 3.83
N VAL A 161 12.01 3.76 3.77
CA VAL A 161 13.17 3.50 2.91
C VAL A 161 13.87 2.21 3.30
N GLU A 162 14.21 2.02 4.58
CA GLU A 162 14.88 0.81 5.06
C GLU A 162 14.01 -0.43 4.84
N PHE A 163 12.70 -0.32 5.12
CA PHE A 163 11.77 -1.44 4.98
C PHE A 163 11.60 -1.88 3.52
N ILE A 164 11.43 -0.93 2.59
CA ILE A 164 11.35 -1.24 1.16
C ILE A 164 12.70 -1.73 0.63
N SER A 165 13.82 -1.08 1.00
CA SER A 165 15.16 -1.49 0.56
C SER A 165 15.49 -2.91 0.97
N ALA A 166 15.12 -3.33 2.19
CA ALA A 166 15.33 -4.69 2.66
C ALA A 166 14.57 -5.72 1.79
N GLN A 167 13.30 -5.41 1.45
CA GLN A 167 12.48 -6.26 0.59
C GLN A 167 13.05 -6.34 -0.84
N LEU A 168 13.47 -5.20 -1.42
CA LEU A 168 14.08 -5.14 -2.75
C LEU A 168 15.41 -5.89 -2.80
N SER A 169 16.26 -5.72 -1.79
CA SER A 169 17.54 -6.43 -1.69
C SER A 169 17.37 -7.94 -1.52
N ALA A 170 16.25 -8.39 -0.95
CA ALA A 170 15.90 -9.80 -0.84
C ALA A 170 15.29 -10.38 -2.13
N GLY A 171 14.94 -9.55 -3.13
CA GLY A 171 14.52 -9.99 -4.45
C GLY A 171 13.14 -9.55 -4.91
N ALA A 172 12.48 -8.61 -4.22
CA ALA A 172 11.30 -7.96 -4.76
C ALA A 172 11.66 -7.07 -5.95
N GLU A 173 10.76 -6.95 -6.95
CA GLU A 173 11.08 -6.36 -8.25
C GLU A 173 10.45 -4.99 -8.49
N ALA A 174 9.47 -4.62 -7.68
CA ALA A 174 8.84 -3.30 -7.68
C ALA A 174 8.39 -2.96 -6.26
N PHE A 175 7.99 -1.72 -6.03
CA PHE A 175 7.47 -1.33 -4.72
C PHE A 175 6.27 -0.41 -4.80
N GLN A 176 5.48 -0.40 -3.72
CA GLN A 176 4.35 0.52 -3.58
C GLN A 176 4.39 1.25 -2.23
N VAL A 177 4.19 2.58 -2.28
CA VAL A 177 4.04 3.42 -1.09
C VAL A 177 2.55 3.71 -0.90
N PHE A 178 2.00 3.26 0.24
CA PHE A 178 0.59 3.43 0.56
C PHE A 178 0.35 4.70 1.37
N ASP A 179 -0.22 5.72 0.73
CA ASP A 179 -0.63 6.98 1.37
C ASP A 179 -2.16 7.05 1.54
N SER A 180 -2.71 6.00 2.13
CA SER A 180 -4.16 5.74 2.19
C SER A 180 -4.96 6.87 2.86
N TRP A 181 -4.34 7.72 3.66
CA TRP A 181 -5.03 8.75 4.42
C TRP A 181 -4.74 10.19 3.95
N ALA A 182 -3.87 10.36 2.95
CA ALA A 182 -3.53 11.68 2.41
C ALA A 182 -4.75 12.47 1.90
N GLY A 183 -5.76 11.78 1.40
CA GLY A 183 -7.01 12.41 0.93
C GLY A 183 -7.78 13.18 2.01
N ALA A 184 -7.43 13.03 3.29
CA ALA A 184 -7.99 13.85 4.37
C ALA A 184 -7.41 15.27 4.45
N LEU A 185 -6.33 15.54 3.71
CA LEU A 185 -5.64 16.84 3.70
C LEU A 185 -6.14 17.73 2.57
N SER A 186 -6.05 19.05 2.79
CA SER A 186 -6.09 20.00 1.69
C SER A 186 -4.83 19.87 0.83
N ARG A 187 -4.87 20.31 -0.44
CA ARG A 187 -3.69 20.35 -1.30
C ARG A 187 -2.56 21.17 -0.68
N SER A 188 -2.88 22.32 -0.10
CA SER A 188 -1.89 23.18 0.58
C SER A 188 -1.20 22.46 1.74
N ASP A 189 -1.96 21.72 2.57
CA ASP A 189 -1.39 20.95 3.69
C ASP A 189 -0.52 19.81 3.20
N TYR A 190 -0.98 19.08 2.18
CA TYR A 190 -0.21 18.01 1.58
C TYR A 190 1.12 18.55 1.00
N ASP A 191 1.06 19.60 0.21
CA ASP A 191 2.25 20.19 -0.43
C ASP A 191 3.26 20.72 0.58
N THR A 192 2.78 21.29 1.70
CA THR A 192 3.64 21.90 2.72
C THR A 192 4.22 20.88 3.68
N PHE A 193 3.39 19.97 4.20
CA PHE A 193 3.75 19.14 5.36
C PHE A 193 4.02 17.67 5.01
N VAL A 194 3.65 17.20 3.81
CA VAL A 194 3.71 15.77 3.47
C VAL A 194 4.55 15.51 2.22
N ARG A 195 4.27 16.19 1.11
CA ARG A 195 4.94 15.97 -0.17
C ARG A 195 6.47 15.98 -0.10
N PRO A 196 7.15 16.90 0.61
CA PRO A 196 8.62 16.87 0.71
C PRO A 196 9.15 15.54 1.26
N HIS A 197 8.49 14.99 2.29
CA HIS A 197 8.89 13.72 2.91
C HIS A 197 8.60 12.51 2.02
N THR A 198 7.45 12.52 1.33
CA THR A 198 7.14 11.45 0.37
C THR A 198 8.11 11.49 -0.82
N THR A 199 8.47 12.69 -1.31
CA THR A 199 9.51 12.88 -2.33
C THR A 199 10.84 12.28 -1.88
N GLU A 200 11.22 12.49 -0.64
CA GLU A 200 12.47 11.95 -0.08
C GLU A 200 12.46 10.41 -0.06
N VAL A 201 11.33 9.77 0.25
CA VAL A 201 11.20 8.30 0.16
C VAL A 201 11.50 7.81 -1.26
N PHE A 202 10.86 8.39 -2.28
CA PHE A 202 11.08 7.97 -3.67
C PHE A 202 12.48 8.30 -4.16
N SER A 203 13.04 9.45 -3.78
CA SER A 203 14.40 9.88 -4.13
C SER A 203 15.44 8.91 -3.59
N GLN A 204 15.40 8.58 -2.29
CA GLN A 204 16.34 7.64 -1.69
C GLN A 204 16.21 6.23 -2.26
N LEU A 205 14.98 5.75 -2.51
CA LEU A 205 14.77 4.44 -3.12
C LEU A 205 15.29 4.38 -4.56
N SER A 206 15.06 5.43 -5.36
CA SER A 206 15.60 5.52 -6.72
C SER A 206 17.13 5.52 -6.76
N GLN A 207 17.78 6.15 -5.77
CA GLN A 207 19.24 6.16 -5.65
C GLN A 207 19.80 4.81 -5.21
N ARG A 208 19.15 4.14 -4.25
CA ARG A 208 19.62 2.85 -3.71
C ARG A 208 19.30 1.67 -4.64
N HIS A 209 18.19 1.75 -5.38
CA HIS A 209 17.67 0.71 -6.25
C HIS A 209 17.31 1.28 -7.64
N PRO A 210 18.32 1.70 -8.42
CA PRO A 210 18.09 2.32 -9.72
C PRO A 210 17.36 1.38 -10.69
N GLY A 211 16.36 1.92 -11.38
CA GLY A 211 15.55 1.17 -12.34
C GLY A 211 14.36 0.40 -11.75
N VAL A 212 14.22 0.32 -10.43
CA VAL A 212 13.06 -0.31 -9.79
C VAL A 212 11.87 0.64 -9.82
N ALA A 213 10.74 0.16 -10.35
CA ALA A 213 9.52 0.96 -10.46
C ALA A 213 8.82 1.13 -9.10
N GLY A 214 8.50 2.37 -8.75
CA GLY A 214 7.75 2.70 -7.55
C GLY A 214 6.34 3.19 -7.86
N ILE A 215 5.35 2.68 -7.13
CA ILE A 215 3.93 3.05 -7.22
C ILE A 215 3.58 3.93 -6.03
N HIS A 216 2.95 5.07 -6.27
CA HIS A 216 2.38 5.90 -5.22
C HIS A 216 0.85 5.79 -5.23
N PHE A 217 0.24 5.39 -4.13
CA PHE A 217 -1.21 5.15 -4.04
C PHE A 217 -1.83 5.85 -2.83
N GLY A 218 -2.95 6.52 -3.05
CA GLY A 218 -3.78 7.11 -2.00
C GLY A 218 -5.27 6.93 -2.26
N ILE A 219 -6.11 7.16 -1.23
CA ILE A 219 -7.57 7.02 -1.28
C ILE A 219 -8.22 8.39 -1.12
N GLY A 220 -9.18 8.73 -1.99
CA GLY A 220 -9.84 10.04 -1.98
C GLY A 220 -8.88 11.18 -2.31
N CYS A 221 -7.85 10.89 -3.10
CA CYS A 221 -6.75 11.80 -3.40
C CYS A 221 -6.88 12.51 -4.75
N ASP A 222 -8.06 12.53 -5.38
CA ASP A 222 -8.25 13.17 -6.68
C ASP A 222 -7.76 14.62 -6.69
N HIS A 223 -8.06 15.39 -5.65
CA HIS A 223 -7.64 16.79 -5.50
C HIS A 223 -6.12 16.96 -5.23
N LEU A 224 -5.40 15.87 -4.95
CA LEU A 224 -3.96 15.83 -4.71
C LEU A 224 -3.17 15.21 -5.87
N LEU A 225 -3.86 14.81 -6.94
CA LEU A 225 -3.32 13.92 -7.97
C LEU A 225 -2.01 14.43 -8.57
N GLU A 226 -1.92 15.71 -8.93
CA GLU A 226 -0.70 16.31 -9.49
C GLU A 226 0.45 16.35 -8.46
N SER A 227 0.12 16.70 -7.21
CA SER A 227 1.11 16.73 -6.13
C SER A 227 1.65 15.33 -5.82
N MET A 228 0.78 14.32 -5.81
CA MET A 228 1.17 12.93 -5.59
C MET A 228 1.98 12.37 -6.76
N ASN A 229 1.68 12.77 -8.00
CA ASN A 229 2.44 12.32 -9.17
C ASN A 229 3.81 13.01 -9.30
N SER A 230 4.05 14.09 -8.56
CA SER A 230 5.30 14.86 -8.63
C SER A 230 6.41 14.39 -7.69
N VAL A 231 6.20 13.32 -6.93
CA VAL A 231 7.16 12.86 -5.90
C VAL A 231 8.26 11.94 -6.43
N GLY A 232 8.28 11.65 -7.74
CA GLY A 232 9.29 10.77 -8.37
C GLY A 232 8.85 9.31 -8.52
N ASN A 233 7.56 9.02 -8.35
CA ASN A 233 6.99 7.71 -8.64
C ASN A 233 6.96 7.41 -10.14
N ALA A 234 7.12 6.14 -10.50
CA ALA A 234 6.96 5.67 -11.87
C ALA A 234 5.48 5.42 -12.24
N VAL A 235 4.66 5.10 -11.26
CA VAL A 235 3.25 4.75 -11.43
C VAL A 235 2.40 5.49 -10.40
N ILE A 236 1.29 6.09 -10.84
CA ILE A 236 0.28 6.65 -9.93
C ILE A 236 -0.87 5.65 -9.75
N GLY A 237 -1.14 5.27 -8.51
CA GLY A 237 -2.28 4.43 -8.17
C GLY A 237 -3.54 5.28 -7.95
N LEU A 238 -4.61 4.93 -8.65
CA LEU A 238 -5.90 5.60 -8.59
C LEU A 238 -6.90 4.78 -7.77
N ASP A 239 -7.67 5.44 -6.92
CA ASP A 239 -8.86 4.83 -6.38
C ASP A 239 -10.03 4.90 -7.38
N TRP A 240 -11.13 4.22 -7.08
CA TRP A 240 -12.26 4.08 -8.00
C TRP A 240 -13.04 5.38 -8.29
N ARG A 241 -12.74 6.48 -7.57
CA ARG A 241 -13.44 7.77 -7.72
C ARG A 241 -12.90 8.61 -8.85
N THR A 242 -11.63 8.38 -9.23
CA THR A 242 -10.94 9.16 -10.26
C THR A 242 -10.92 8.37 -11.57
N PRO A 243 -11.69 8.76 -12.61
CA PRO A 243 -11.60 8.13 -13.92
C PRO A 243 -10.17 8.17 -14.47
N ILE A 244 -9.74 7.08 -15.12
CA ILE A 244 -8.39 6.98 -15.70
C ILE A 244 -8.18 8.04 -16.78
N SER A 245 -9.20 8.28 -17.63
CA SER A 245 -9.19 9.33 -18.65
C SER A 245 -8.99 10.72 -18.06
N ALA A 246 -9.65 11.04 -16.95
CA ALA A 246 -9.49 12.30 -16.23
C ALA A 246 -8.09 12.45 -15.63
N ALA A 247 -7.53 11.37 -15.07
CA ALA A 247 -6.16 11.36 -14.56
C ALA A 247 -5.15 11.62 -15.69
N ARG A 248 -5.29 10.96 -16.85
CA ARG A 248 -4.43 11.17 -18.01
C ARG A 248 -4.56 12.58 -18.60
N GLN A 249 -5.77 13.15 -18.62
CA GLN A 249 -5.97 14.54 -19.07
C GLN A 249 -5.19 15.54 -18.21
N ARG A 250 -5.09 15.29 -16.90
CA ARG A 250 -4.42 16.17 -15.93
C ARG A 250 -2.91 15.94 -15.84
N LEU A 251 -2.46 14.69 -15.94
CA LEU A 251 -1.06 14.30 -15.73
C LEU A 251 -0.27 14.11 -17.04
N GLY A 252 -0.95 14.04 -18.17
CA GLY A 252 -0.37 13.72 -19.47
C GLY A 252 -0.72 12.30 -19.93
N ALA A 253 -0.80 12.10 -21.25
CA ALA A 253 -1.22 10.84 -21.85
C ALA A 253 -0.27 9.66 -21.52
N ASP A 254 1.01 9.95 -21.35
CA ASP A 254 2.07 8.95 -21.11
C ASP A 254 2.17 8.51 -19.65
N VAL A 255 1.35 9.09 -18.73
CA VAL A 255 1.39 8.68 -17.32
C VAL A 255 1.02 7.21 -17.17
N VAL A 256 1.83 6.48 -16.39
CA VAL A 256 1.52 5.10 -16.03
C VAL A 256 0.59 5.10 -14.82
N VAL A 257 -0.54 4.42 -14.96
CA VAL A 257 -1.58 4.37 -13.92
C VAL A 257 -1.83 2.94 -13.44
N GLN A 258 -2.18 2.80 -12.17
CA GLN A 258 -2.68 1.54 -11.60
C GLN A 258 -4.08 1.73 -11.04
N GLY A 259 -4.99 0.82 -11.36
CA GLY A 259 -6.37 0.81 -10.84
C GLY A 259 -7.37 0.45 -11.92
N ASN A 260 -8.68 0.77 -11.77
CA ASN A 260 -9.23 1.31 -10.52
C ASN A 260 -10.68 0.83 -10.31
N LEU A 261 -10.92 -0.47 -10.52
CA LEU A 261 -12.25 -1.06 -10.33
C LEU A 261 -12.73 -0.88 -8.89
N ASP A 262 -13.97 -0.39 -8.71
CA ASP A 262 -14.57 -0.28 -7.37
C ASP A 262 -14.71 -1.66 -6.72
N PRO A 263 -14.12 -1.90 -5.53
CA PRO A 263 -14.30 -3.15 -4.81
C PRO A 263 -15.75 -3.48 -4.46
N ALA A 264 -16.63 -2.49 -4.38
CA ALA A 264 -18.04 -2.70 -4.12
C ALA A 264 -18.75 -3.43 -5.29
N LEU A 265 -18.31 -3.21 -6.53
CA LEU A 265 -18.85 -3.92 -7.69
C LEU A 265 -18.50 -5.41 -7.65
N VAL A 266 -17.32 -5.74 -7.11
CA VAL A 266 -16.91 -7.14 -6.94
C VAL A 266 -17.73 -7.86 -5.86
N LEU A 267 -18.17 -7.13 -4.83
CA LEU A 267 -19.12 -7.66 -3.84
C LEU A 267 -20.53 -7.89 -4.41
N ALA A 268 -20.91 -7.11 -5.44
CA ALA A 268 -22.24 -7.17 -6.04
C ALA A 268 -22.46 -8.36 -6.97
N GLY A 269 -21.41 -9.13 -7.28
CA GLY A 269 -21.48 -10.35 -8.09
C GLY A 269 -20.82 -10.21 -9.46
N THR A 270 -20.74 -11.33 -10.17
CA THR A 270 -19.92 -11.49 -11.38
C THR A 270 -20.34 -10.53 -12.49
N ASP A 271 -21.60 -10.47 -12.85
CA ASP A 271 -22.05 -9.65 -13.98
C ASP A 271 -21.74 -8.17 -13.77
N ILE A 272 -22.02 -7.65 -12.58
CA ILE A 272 -21.76 -6.26 -12.20
C ILE A 272 -20.23 -5.98 -12.16
N ALA A 273 -19.46 -6.91 -11.65
CA ALA A 273 -18.00 -6.79 -11.61
C ALA A 273 -17.38 -6.75 -13.02
N LEU A 274 -17.88 -7.58 -13.94
CA LEU A 274 -17.43 -7.62 -15.33
C LEU A 274 -17.83 -6.35 -16.11
N GLU A 275 -19.05 -5.84 -15.90
CA GLU A 275 -19.45 -4.53 -16.44
C GLU A 275 -18.53 -3.41 -15.96
N GLY A 276 -18.22 -3.38 -14.65
CA GLY A 276 -17.29 -2.41 -14.09
C GLY A 276 -15.87 -2.56 -14.66
N ALA A 277 -15.38 -3.79 -14.82
CA ALA A 277 -14.09 -4.06 -15.43
C ALA A 277 -14.05 -3.58 -16.91
N ALA A 278 -15.12 -3.82 -17.67
CA ALA A 278 -15.26 -3.31 -19.02
C ALA A 278 -15.19 -1.77 -19.08
N GLN A 279 -15.86 -1.08 -18.16
CA GLN A 279 -15.84 0.39 -18.07
C GLN A 279 -14.42 0.91 -17.77
N VAL A 280 -13.69 0.29 -16.83
CA VAL A 280 -12.30 0.67 -16.53
C VAL A 280 -11.40 0.50 -17.75
N LEU A 281 -11.51 -0.61 -18.49
CA LEU A 281 -10.73 -0.85 -19.71
C LEU A 281 -11.11 0.13 -20.82
N GLN A 282 -12.40 0.43 -20.97
CA GLN A 282 -12.90 1.41 -21.93
C GLN A 282 -12.42 2.82 -21.60
N ASP A 283 -12.43 3.21 -20.33
CA ASP A 283 -11.96 4.53 -19.87
C ASP A 283 -10.45 4.69 -20.08
N ASN A 284 -9.66 3.62 -19.95
CA ASN A 284 -8.25 3.62 -20.34
C ASN A 284 -8.05 3.75 -21.86
N ASN A 285 -9.05 3.43 -22.69
CA ASN A 285 -9.04 3.56 -24.14
C ASN A 285 -7.79 2.99 -24.81
N GLN A 286 -7.35 1.80 -24.38
CA GLN A 286 -6.16 1.08 -24.90
C GLN A 286 -4.84 1.86 -24.78
N HIS A 287 -4.78 2.95 -24.02
CA HIS A 287 -3.51 3.60 -23.73
C HIS A 287 -2.54 2.61 -23.05
N PRO A 288 -1.25 2.60 -23.47
CA PRO A 288 -0.24 1.83 -22.77
C PRO A 288 0.00 2.34 -21.35
N GLY A 289 0.69 1.55 -20.52
CA GLY A 289 1.00 1.97 -19.15
C GLY A 289 -0.22 1.96 -18.22
N HIS A 290 -1.08 0.92 -18.33
CA HIS A 290 -2.17 0.66 -17.40
C HIS A 290 -1.95 -0.68 -16.70
N ILE A 291 -1.85 -0.66 -15.37
CA ILE A 291 -1.89 -1.84 -14.51
C ILE A 291 -3.32 -1.95 -13.98
N PHE A 292 -4.11 -2.88 -14.55
CA PHE A 292 -5.47 -3.11 -14.05
C PHE A 292 -5.43 -3.60 -12.60
N ASN A 293 -6.20 -2.97 -11.74
CA ASN A 293 -6.31 -3.33 -10.33
C ASN A 293 -7.65 -2.85 -9.76
N LEU A 294 -8.02 -3.31 -8.57
CA LEU A 294 -9.08 -2.67 -7.82
C LEU A 294 -8.61 -1.29 -7.31
N GLY A 295 -9.53 -0.35 -7.21
CA GLY A 295 -9.26 0.98 -6.63
C GLY A 295 -9.05 0.99 -5.11
N HIS A 296 -9.17 -0.16 -4.44
CA HIS A 296 -8.85 -0.41 -3.04
C HIS A 296 -8.63 -1.90 -2.80
N GLY A 297 -8.27 -2.29 -1.57
CA GLY A 297 -8.12 -3.70 -1.21
C GLY A 297 -9.44 -4.47 -1.26
N VAL A 298 -9.34 -5.77 -1.59
CA VAL A 298 -10.45 -6.71 -1.61
C VAL A 298 -11.15 -6.77 -0.25
N GLN A 299 -12.48 -6.78 -0.26
CA GLN A 299 -13.27 -6.93 0.95
C GLN A 299 -13.25 -8.39 1.45
N PRO A 300 -13.34 -8.63 2.77
CA PRO A 300 -13.30 -9.99 3.32
C PRO A 300 -14.40 -10.89 2.81
N ASP A 301 -15.57 -10.33 2.51
CA ASP A 301 -16.77 -11.07 2.09
C ASP A 301 -16.87 -11.22 0.56
N THR A 302 -15.83 -10.80 -0.18
CA THR A 302 -15.78 -10.97 -1.63
C THR A 302 -15.71 -12.46 -1.99
N ASP A 303 -16.60 -12.88 -2.88
CA ASP A 303 -16.56 -14.23 -3.45
C ASP A 303 -15.31 -14.37 -4.33
N PRO A 304 -14.42 -15.35 -4.06
CA PRO A 304 -13.24 -15.60 -4.87
C PRO A 304 -13.54 -15.87 -6.34
N GLU A 305 -14.68 -16.47 -6.68
CA GLU A 305 -15.01 -16.79 -8.07
C GLU A 305 -15.33 -15.54 -8.90
N VAL A 306 -15.83 -14.48 -8.27
CA VAL A 306 -16.01 -13.17 -8.94
C VAL A 306 -14.64 -12.57 -9.33
N LEU A 307 -13.64 -12.68 -8.45
CA LEU A 307 -12.28 -12.23 -8.76
C LEU A 307 -11.62 -13.07 -9.86
N ASN A 308 -11.84 -14.40 -9.85
CA ASN A 308 -11.40 -15.27 -10.95
C ASN A 308 -11.97 -14.80 -12.29
N ALA A 309 -13.27 -14.53 -12.33
CA ALA A 309 -13.94 -14.05 -13.54
C ALA A 309 -13.40 -12.70 -14.00
N VAL A 310 -13.14 -11.75 -13.08
CA VAL A 310 -12.55 -10.44 -13.43
C VAL A 310 -11.15 -10.59 -13.99
N VAL A 311 -10.29 -11.41 -13.39
CA VAL A 311 -8.91 -11.62 -13.89
C VAL A 311 -8.95 -12.26 -15.29
N ALA A 312 -9.74 -13.31 -15.49
CA ALA A 312 -9.90 -13.96 -16.79
C ALA A 312 -10.41 -12.96 -17.85
N TYR A 313 -11.43 -12.18 -17.50
CA TYR A 313 -12.00 -11.15 -18.37
C TYR A 313 -10.97 -10.11 -18.83
N VAL A 314 -10.14 -9.61 -17.90
CA VAL A 314 -9.09 -8.62 -18.19
C VAL A 314 -8.03 -9.24 -19.10
N HIS A 315 -7.56 -10.46 -18.81
CA HIS A 315 -6.58 -11.16 -19.63
C HIS A 315 -7.06 -11.36 -21.07
N GLU A 316 -8.29 -11.86 -21.26
CA GLU A 316 -8.86 -12.08 -22.60
C GLU A 316 -8.92 -10.81 -23.45
N ARG A 317 -9.02 -9.62 -22.84
CA ARG A 317 -9.18 -8.35 -23.55
C ARG A 317 -7.91 -7.52 -23.66
N THR A 318 -6.88 -7.87 -22.91
CA THR A 318 -5.63 -7.10 -22.87
C THR A 318 -4.42 -7.89 -23.35
N THR A 319 -4.51 -9.23 -23.47
CA THR A 319 -3.47 -10.04 -24.10
C THR A 319 -3.42 -9.71 -25.60
N ARG A 320 -2.28 -9.26 -26.07
CA ARG A 320 -1.99 -8.98 -27.49
C ARG A 320 -1.29 -10.13 -28.15
#